data_5cd8a4b688c25003b898e08d84680a5a
#
_entry.id   5cd8a4b688c25003b898e08d84680a5a
#
_cell.length_a   1.000
_cell.length_b   1.000
_cell.length_c   1.000
_cell.angle_alpha   90.00
_cell.angle_beta   90.00
_cell.angle_gamma   90.00
#
_symmetry.space_group_name_H-M   'P 1'
#
loop_
_entity.id
_entity.type
_entity.pdbx_description
1 polymer ?
#
loop_
_entity_poly.entity_id
_entity_poly.type
_entity_poly.pdbx_seq_one_letter_code
_entity_poly.pdbx_strand_id
1 'polypeptide(L)'
;MGGIITANCVVQRLTDFLWVPAHSTHDDDQCRRIARVFYALKESIRRLDSWYKSIEDVKPLDPSALAIHPRFFPSPNAFRHDGAVVKFAYQEPLERNVSCVTYLAKTIEASPKHIVVKFVTSYGVDAHQHMASIGFAPQLLYHGKINVDVDTDILLYGDLRMVVMEYVQGLTFEEALKQKTVFAKFKTDLGQALDQLHSAGYVFGDLRRPNVIVTPHGRRSTAQLIDFDWAGKEGEVKYPVSISSSIDWPAGVQGLAPILKEHDHVMLGWLTSH
;
A
#
# COMPACT_ATOMS: atom_id res chain seq x y z
N MET A 1 -15.05 9.34 -1.77
CA MET A 1 -14.09 10.12 -0.96
C MET A 1 -14.86 11.08 -0.08
N GLY A 2 -14.46 11.24 1.17
CA GLY A 2 -14.97 12.28 2.07
C GLY A 2 -13.85 13.22 2.45
N GLY A 3 -14.16 14.48 2.62
CA GLY A 3 -13.19 15.48 3.07
C GLY A 3 -13.76 16.31 4.21
N ILE A 4 -12.94 16.64 5.18
CA ILE A 4 -13.25 17.59 6.25
C ILE A 4 -12.33 18.78 6.07
N ILE A 5 -12.92 19.96 5.90
CA ILE A 5 -12.18 21.21 5.81
C ILE A 5 -12.19 21.83 7.20
N THR A 6 -11.04 21.84 7.82
CA THR A 6 -10.71 22.61 9.02
C THR A 6 -9.62 23.62 8.63
N ALA A 7 -8.88 24.12 9.59
CA ALA A 7 -7.64 24.82 9.31
C ALA A 7 -6.68 23.99 8.39
N ASN A 8 -6.78 22.67 8.43
CA ASN A 8 -6.15 21.72 7.46
C ASN A 8 -7.24 21.04 6.63
N CYS A 9 -7.06 20.97 5.32
CA CYS A 9 -7.91 20.13 4.48
C CYS A 9 -7.46 18.69 4.58
N VAL A 10 -8.28 17.82 5.17
CA VAL A 10 -8.04 16.38 5.24
C VAL A 10 -8.98 15.68 4.27
N VAL A 11 -8.44 14.98 3.30
CA VAL A 11 -9.20 14.14 2.37
C VAL A 11 -8.88 12.69 2.67
N GLN A 12 -9.89 11.91 2.98
CA GLN A 12 -9.75 10.50 3.31
C GLN A 12 -10.71 9.66 2.50
N ARG A 13 -10.25 8.48 2.05
CA ARG A 13 -11.12 7.46 1.47
C ARG A 13 -11.96 6.84 2.59
N LEU A 14 -13.28 6.90 2.46
CA LEU A 14 -14.20 6.40 3.48
C LEU A 14 -14.66 4.97 3.22
N THR A 15 -14.71 4.56 1.95
CA THR A 15 -15.14 3.21 1.53
C THR A 15 -14.38 2.77 0.28
N ASP A 16 -14.39 1.47 0.01
CA ASP A 16 -14.05 0.92 -1.29
C ASP A 16 -15.10 1.27 -2.34
N PHE A 17 -14.89 0.81 -3.57
CA PHE A 17 -15.94 0.85 -4.59
C PHE A 17 -17.13 0.02 -4.12
N LEU A 18 -18.30 0.64 -4.07
CA LEU A 18 -19.56 -0.02 -3.79
C LEU A 18 -20.26 -0.27 -5.12
N TRP A 19 -20.37 -1.55 -5.50
CA TRP A 19 -21.15 -1.94 -6.64
C TRP A 19 -22.64 -1.77 -6.33
N VAL A 20 -23.35 -1.10 -7.25
CA VAL A 20 -24.81 -1.05 -7.22
C VAL A 20 -25.29 -2.12 -8.21
N PRO A 21 -25.86 -3.24 -7.74
CA PRO A 21 -26.33 -4.29 -8.64
C PRO A 21 -27.49 -3.76 -9.48
N ALA A 22 -27.40 -3.92 -10.79
CA ALA A 22 -28.46 -3.45 -11.71
C ALA A 22 -29.63 -4.43 -11.83
N HIS A 23 -29.40 -5.75 -11.62
CA HIS A 23 -30.37 -6.79 -11.94
C HIS A 23 -30.24 -8.09 -11.13
N SER A 24 -29.72 -8.09 -9.92
CA SER A 24 -29.52 -9.31 -9.16
C SER A 24 -30.49 -9.46 -8.00
N THR A 25 -31.16 -10.59 -7.92
CA THR A 25 -31.98 -11.01 -6.76
C THR A 25 -31.13 -11.56 -5.61
N HIS A 26 -29.79 -11.70 -5.80
CA HIS A 26 -28.87 -12.28 -4.83
C HIS A 26 -28.07 -11.25 -4.02
N ASP A 27 -28.40 -9.97 -4.12
CA ASP A 27 -27.58 -8.90 -3.56
C ASP A 27 -28.20 -8.18 -2.35
N ASP A 28 -29.03 -8.86 -1.59
CA ASP A 28 -29.59 -8.28 -0.34
C ASP A 28 -28.48 -7.81 0.61
N ASP A 29 -27.36 -8.54 0.70
CA ASP A 29 -26.23 -8.14 1.54
C ASP A 29 -25.51 -6.92 0.99
N GLN A 30 -25.37 -6.82 -0.33
CA GLN A 30 -24.78 -5.64 -0.97
C GLN A 30 -25.70 -4.43 -0.82
N CYS A 31 -27.00 -4.59 -1.00
CA CYS A 31 -27.98 -3.54 -0.75
C CYS A 31 -27.96 -3.07 0.70
N ARG A 32 -27.89 -4.01 1.66
CA ARG A 32 -27.73 -3.67 3.08
C ARG A 32 -26.42 -2.94 3.37
N ARG A 33 -25.31 -3.36 2.76
CA ARG A 33 -24.01 -2.69 2.87
C ARG A 33 -24.09 -1.25 2.36
N ILE A 34 -24.64 -1.05 1.18
CA ILE A 34 -24.86 0.28 0.59
C ILE A 34 -25.73 1.14 1.50
N ALA A 35 -26.85 0.61 1.96
CA ALA A 35 -27.77 1.32 2.85
C ALA A 35 -27.08 1.75 4.17
N ARG A 36 -26.26 0.87 4.77
CA ARG A 36 -25.48 1.19 5.98
C ARG A 36 -24.48 2.32 5.72
N VAL A 37 -23.78 2.30 4.57
CA VAL A 37 -22.82 3.35 4.20
C VAL A 37 -23.53 4.68 4.02
N PHE A 38 -24.66 4.72 3.31
CA PHE A 38 -25.43 5.95 3.15
C PHE A 38 -26.02 6.46 4.47
N TYR A 39 -26.49 5.54 5.33
CA TYR A 39 -26.97 5.91 6.67
C TYR A 39 -25.83 6.52 7.51
N ALA A 40 -24.66 5.87 7.53
CA ALA A 40 -23.50 6.36 8.26
C ALA A 40 -23.03 7.72 7.70
N LEU A 41 -23.03 7.91 6.38
CA LEU A 41 -22.70 9.17 5.74
C LEU A 41 -23.68 10.29 6.15
N LYS A 42 -24.99 10.01 6.08
CA LYS A 42 -26.03 10.97 6.50
C LYS A 42 -25.84 11.39 7.97
N GLU A 43 -25.62 10.42 8.86
CA GLU A 43 -25.42 10.70 10.27
C GLU A 43 -24.11 11.47 10.53
N SER A 44 -23.04 11.15 9.81
CA SER A 44 -21.77 11.86 9.87
C SER A 44 -21.91 13.33 9.41
N ILE A 45 -22.63 13.57 8.32
CA ILE A 45 -22.91 14.94 7.83
C ILE A 45 -23.70 15.71 8.87
N ARG A 46 -24.74 15.09 9.48
CA ARG A 46 -25.54 15.74 10.51
C ARG A 46 -24.71 16.12 11.74
N ARG A 47 -23.79 15.23 12.17
CA ARG A 47 -22.88 15.51 13.30
C ARG A 47 -21.89 16.61 12.96
N LEU A 48 -21.33 16.60 11.73
CA LEU A 48 -20.44 17.65 11.25
C LEU A 48 -21.15 19.00 11.19
N ASP A 49 -22.37 19.08 10.63
CA ASP A 49 -23.16 20.30 10.60
C ASP A 49 -23.39 20.88 12.01
N SER A 50 -23.75 20.00 12.96
CA SER A 50 -23.92 20.42 14.36
C SER A 50 -22.61 20.92 14.98
N TRP A 51 -21.49 20.26 14.67
CA TRP A 51 -20.17 20.67 15.14
C TRP A 51 -19.75 22.00 14.53
N TYR A 52 -19.89 22.19 13.22
CA TYR A 52 -19.59 23.48 12.57
C TYR A 52 -20.40 24.64 13.14
N LYS A 53 -21.67 24.40 13.46
CA LYS A 53 -22.54 25.40 14.10
C LYS A 53 -22.13 25.75 15.54
N SER A 54 -21.37 24.88 16.20
CA SER A 54 -20.85 25.10 17.55
C SER A 54 -19.50 25.80 17.59
N ILE A 55 -18.85 26.02 16.42
CA ILE A 55 -17.54 26.68 16.36
C ILE A 55 -17.76 28.20 16.35
N GLU A 56 -17.33 28.87 17.43
CA GLU A 56 -17.42 30.33 17.55
C GLU A 56 -16.27 31.04 16.89
N ASP A 57 -15.04 30.46 16.91
CA ASP A 57 -13.84 31.05 16.30
C ASP A 57 -12.92 29.98 15.70
N VAL A 58 -12.64 30.07 14.39
CA VAL A 58 -11.61 29.27 13.72
C VAL A 58 -10.30 30.05 13.73
N LYS A 59 -9.38 29.67 14.59
CA LYS A 59 -8.02 30.25 14.54
C LYS A 59 -7.31 29.81 13.27
N PRO A 60 -6.70 30.74 12.52
CA PRO A 60 -5.82 30.36 11.41
C PRO A 60 -4.70 29.43 11.89
N LEU A 61 -4.34 28.45 11.06
CA LEU A 61 -3.14 27.64 11.31
C LEU A 61 -1.91 28.53 11.30
N ASP A 62 -1.04 28.28 12.27
CA ASP A 62 0.34 28.77 12.22
C ASP A 62 1.07 28.02 11.10
N PRO A 63 1.50 28.69 10.00
CA PRO A 63 2.21 28.04 8.90
C PRO A 63 3.54 27.40 9.34
N SER A 64 4.07 27.78 10.52
CA SER A 64 5.29 27.19 11.09
C SER A 64 5.03 25.89 11.86
N ALA A 65 3.80 25.55 12.17
CA ALA A 65 3.41 24.27 12.78
C ALA A 65 3.39 23.16 11.73
N LEU A 66 4.57 22.78 11.23
CA LEU A 66 4.79 21.71 10.24
C LEU A 66 4.56 20.29 10.79
N ALA A 67 4.07 20.14 12.02
CA ALA A 67 3.72 18.83 12.55
C ALA A 67 2.54 18.24 11.77
N ILE A 68 2.78 17.11 11.12
CA ILE A 68 1.72 16.36 10.42
C ILE A 68 0.63 16.04 11.44
N HIS A 69 -0.58 16.53 11.16
CA HIS A 69 -1.70 16.35 12.09
C HIS A 69 -2.08 14.87 12.20
N PRO A 70 -2.35 14.30 13.41
CA PRO A 70 -2.71 12.89 13.59
C PRO A 70 -3.89 12.41 12.75
N ARG A 71 -4.75 13.32 12.27
CA ARG A 71 -5.88 13.00 11.37
C ARG A 71 -5.47 12.61 9.95
N PHE A 72 -4.22 12.83 9.55
CA PHE A 72 -3.70 12.36 8.27
C PHE A 72 -3.36 10.88 8.28
N PHE A 73 -3.35 10.25 9.44
CA PHE A 73 -3.03 8.85 9.60
C PHE A 73 -4.30 8.00 9.81
N PRO A 74 -4.31 6.77 9.31
CA PRO A 74 -5.39 5.84 9.61
C PRO A 74 -5.42 5.47 11.11
N SER A 75 -6.56 5.00 11.58
CA SER A 75 -6.77 4.64 12.99
C SER A 75 -6.11 3.31 13.45
N PRO A 76 -5.92 2.28 12.60
CA PRO A 76 -5.27 1.03 13.01
C PRO A 76 -3.82 1.29 13.45
N ASN A 77 -3.46 0.83 14.64
CA ASN A 77 -2.15 1.06 15.27
C ASN A 77 -1.54 -0.18 15.90
N ALA A 78 -2.03 -1.37 15.53
CA ALA A 78 -1.51 -2.64 16.00
C ALA A 78 -1.65 -3.74 14.94
N PHE A 79 -0.76 -4.73 15.00
CA PHE A 79 -0.83 -5.97 14.21
C PHE A 79 -0.40 -7.17 15.05
N ARG A 80 -0.68 -8.40 14.59
CA ARG A 80 -0.18 -9.62 15.22
C ARG A 80 1.08 -10.11 14.52
N HIS A 81 2.11 -10.39 15.31
CA HIS A 81 3.34 -11.00 14.84
C HIS A 81 3.77 -12.08 15.84
N ASP A 82 4.01 -13.29 15.36
CA ASP A 82 4.37 -14.45 16.20
C ASP A 82 3.45 -14.66 17.41
N GLY A 83 2.14 -14.47 17.22
CA GLY A 83 1.12 -14.62 18.26
C GLY A 83 0.99 -13.43 19.20
N ALA A 84 1.90 -12.48 19.19
CA ALA A 84 1.86 -11.27 20.01
C ALA A 84 1.21 -10.09 19.28
N VAL A 85 0.60 -9.18 20.03
CA VAL A 85 0.12 -7.90 19.51
C VAL A 85 1.24 -6.87 19.59
N VAL A 86 1.66 -6.38 18.43
CA VAL A 86 2.66 -5.33 18.30
C VAL A 86 1.96 -4.00 18.02
N LYS A 87 2.15 -3.02 18.89
CA LYS A 87 1.64 -1.65 18.71
C LYS A 87 2.66 -0.79 17.97
N PHE A 88 2.16 0.17 17.19
CA PHE A 88 3.00 1.11 16.46
C PHE A 88 2.38 2.51 16.40
N ALA A 89 3.22 3.48 16.10
CA ALA A 89 2.82 4.87 15.86
C ALA A 89 3.24 5.27 14.43
N TYR A 90 2.33 5.87 13.68
CA TYR A 90 2.63 6.45 12.38
C TYR A 90 3.58 7.63 12.52
N GLN A 91 4.49 7.76 11.55
CA GLN A 91 5.42 8.88 11.46
C GLN A 91 5.06 9.81 10.31
N GLU A 92 4.98 9.28 9.09
CA GLU A 92 4.68 10.04 7.89
C GLU A 92 4.10 9.14 6.78
N PRO A 93 3.32 9.71 5.85
CA PRO A 93 2.95 9.02 4.61
C PRO A 93 4.19 8.91 3.71
N LEU A 94 4.40 7.75 3.08
CA LEU A 94 5.53 7.54 2.16
C LEU A 94 5.28 8.12 0.76
N GLU A 95 4.04 8.44 0.45
CA GLU A 95 3.65 9.10 -0.79
C GLU A 95 3.03 10.46 -0.50
N ARG A 96 3.36 11.47 -1.32
CA ARG A 96 2.88 12.85 -1.12
C ARG A 96 1.48 13.13 -1.65
N ASN A 97 0.78 12.12 -2.17
CA ASN A 97 -0.57 12.30 -2.69
C ASN A 97 -1.63 12.06 -1.59
N VAL A 98 -2.79 12.69 -1.75
CA VAL A 98 -3.91 12.58 -0.79
C VAL A 98 -4.57 11.21 -0.75
N SER A 99 -4.25 10.33 -1.70
CA SER A 99 -4.72 8.95 -1.74
C SER A 99 -3.67 7.96 -1.23
N CYS A 100 -2.58 8.43 -0.62
CA CYS A 100 -1.55 7.58 -0.03
C CYS A 100 -2.17 6.57 0.95
N VAL A 101 -1.79 5.32 0.79
CA VAL A 101 -2.20 4.22 1.67
C VAL A 101 -1.00 3.50 2.28
N THR A 102 0.20 4.09 2.13
CA THR A 102 1.49 3.53 2.55
C THR A 102 2.18 4.50 3.52
N TYR A 103 2.50 4.04 4.70
CA TYR A 103 2.98 4.88 5.80
C TYR A 103 4.24 4.33 6.42
N LEU A 104 5.18 5.21 6.73
CA LEU A 104 6.25 4.94 7.67
C LEU A 104 5.68 4.95 9.09
N ALA A 105 5.99 3.93 9.86
CA ALA A 105 5.60 3.83 11.25
C ALA A 105 6.75 3.28 12.10
N LYS A 106 6.58 3.34 13.42
CA LYS A 106 7.57 2.85 14.37
C LYS A 106 6.87 2.02 15.43
N THR A 107 7.41 0.83 15.73
CA THR A 107 6.86 -0.03 16.80
C THR A 107 7.03 0.62 18.17
N ILE A 108 6.09 0.33 19.08
CA ILE A 108 6.10 0.83 20.46
C ILE A 108 6.61 -0.32 21.33
N GLU A 109 7.91 -0.52 21.33
CA GLU A 109 8.64 -1.55 22.06
C GLU A 109 9.87 -0.97 22.72
N ALA A 110 10.55 -1.76 23.59
CA ALA A 110 11.81 -1.33 24.22
C ALA A 110 12.93 -1.02 23.21
N SER A 111 12.92 -1.74 22.05
CA SER A 111 13.79 -1.46 20.90
C SER A 111 12.94 -1.16 19.67
N PRO A 112 12.50 0.08 19.48
CA PRO A 112 11.57 0.44 18.42
C PRO A 112 12.16 0.26 17.03
N LYS A 113 11.41 -0.42 16.13
CA LYS A 113 11.79 -0.68 14.74
C LYS A 113 10.97 0.19 13.79
N HIS A 114 11.58 0.64 12.70
CA HIS A 114 10.85 1.24 11.61
C HIS A 114 10.17 0.14 10.78
N ILE A 115 8.92 0.38 10.46
CA ILE A 115 8.07 -0.51 9.66
C ILE A 115 7.32 0.29 8.61
N VAL A 116 6.91 -0.38 7.55
CA VAL A 116 5.97 0.15 6.56
C VAL A 116 4.62 -0.48 6.81
N VAL A 117 3.59 0.35 6.90
CA VAL A 117 2.19 -0.07 7.03
C VAL A 117 1.46 0.34 5.76
N LYS A 118 0.85 -0.62 5.08
CA LYS A 118 0.12 -0.40 3.82
C LYS A 118 -1.27 -1.01 3.89
N PHE A 119 -2.24 -0.38 3.22
CA PHE A 119 -3.61 -0.88 3.11
C PHE A 119 -3.93 -1.22 1.67
N VAL A 120 -4.32 -2.47 1.43
CA VAL A 120 -4.47 -3.04 0.08
C VAL A 120 -5.73 -3.88 -0.05
N THR A 121 -6.25 -4.02 -1.27
CA THR A 121 -7.34 -4.95 -1.60
C THR A 121 -6.83 -6.27 -2.19
N SER A 122 -5.60 -6.26 -2.73
CA SER A 122 -4.89 -7.43 -3.27
C SER A 122 -3.44 -7.36 -2.85
N TYR A 123 -2.81 -8.52 -2.61
CA TYR A 123 -1.39 -8.59 -2.26
C TYR A 123 -0.83 -9.99 -2.51
N GLY A 124 0.34 -10.07 -3.14
CA GLY A 124 1.06 -11.31 -3.42
C GLY A 124 1.87 -11.80 -2.23
N VAL A 125 1.20 -12.29 -1.19
CA VAL A 125 1.84 -12.71 0.08
C VAL A 125 2.93 -13.75 -0.14
N ASP A 126 2.63 -14.81 -0.89
CA ASP A 126 3.55 -15.92 -1.12
C ASP A 126 4.78 -15.48 -1.91
N ALA A 127 4.57 -14.63 -2.94
CA ALA A 127 5.65 -14.04 -3.72
C ALA A 127 6.54 -13.14 -2.84
N HIS A 128 5.94 -12.29 -2.02
CA HIS A 128 6.68 -11.43 -1.10
C HIS A 128 7.49 -12.24 -0.09
N GLN A 129 6.88 -13.21 0.59
CA GLN A 129 7.55 -14.06 1.57
C GLN A 129 8.71 -14.85 0.94
N HIS A 130 8.51 -15.40 -0.26
CA HIS A 130 9.58 -16.06 -1.01
C HIS A 130 10.75 -15.10 -1.24
N MET A 131 10.50 -13.91 -1.79
CA MET A 131 11.56 -12.93 -2.08
C MET A 131 12.24 -12.40 -0.81
N ALA A 132 11.49 -12.23 0.28
CA ALA A 132 12.04 -11.85 1.58
C ALA A 132 12.98 -12.94 2.15
N SER A 133 12.60 -14.22 2.03
CA SER A 133 13.39 -15.34 2.54
C SER A 133 14.79 -15.45 1.90
N ILE A 134 14.91 -15.01 0.65
CA ILE A 134 16.18 -15.01 -0.12
C ILE A 134 16.86 -13.63 -0.16
N GLY A 135 16.27 -12.60 0.47
CA GLY A 135 16.88 -11.28 0.69
C GLY A 135 16.72 -10.30 -0.46
N PHE A 136 15.70 -10.48 -1.32
CA PHE A 136 15.33 -9.57 -2.41
C PHE A 136 14.05 -8.76 -2.11
N ALA A 137 13.51 -8.85 -0.90
CA ALA A 137 12.41 -8.04 -0.40
C ALA A 137 12.55 -7.83 1.12
N PRO A 138 11.90 -6.80 1.71
CA PRO A 138 11.81 -6.65 3.16
C PRO A 138 11.05 -7.84 3.78
N GLN A 139 11.28 -8.11 5.07
CA GLN A 139 10.50 -9.14 5.77
C GLN A 139 9.05 -8.70 5.88
N LEU A 140 8.14 -9.60 5.49
CA LEU A 140 6.70 -9.43 5.69
C LEU A 140 6.38 -9.80 7.14
N LEU A 141 5.96 -8.82 7.94
CA LEU A 141 5.64 -9.00 9.36
C LEU A 141 4.17 -9.34 9.59
N TYR A 142 3.29 -8.83 8.73
CA TYR A 142 1.86 -9.07 8.82
C TYR A 142 1.15 -8.88 7.48
N HIS A 143 0.18 -9.73 7.21
CA HIS A 143 -0.85 -9.51 6.20
C HIS A 143 -2.17 -10.07 6.74
N GLY A 144 -3.22 -9.25 6.78
CA GLY A 144 -4.49 -9.71 7.30
C GLY A 144 -5.53 -8.62 7.53
N LYS A 145 -6.53 -8.96 8.35
CA LYS A 145 -7.61 -8.04 8.75
C LYS A 145 -7.02 -6.82 9.47
N ILE A 146 -7.65 -5.66 9.28
CA ILE A 146 -7.17 -4.39 9.83
C ILE A 146 -7.33 -4.32 11.35
N ASN A 147 -8.36 -4.92 11.92
CA ASN A 147 -8.58 -4.94 13.37
C ASN A 147 -8.11 -6.26 13.97
N VAL A 148 -7.08 -6.18 14.80
CA VAL A 148 -6.47 -7.35 15.47
C VAL A 148 -7.23 -7.77 16.72
N ASP A 149 -7.99 -6.86 17.35
CA ASP A 149 -8.61 -7.04 18.67
C ASP A 149 -10.13 -7.23 18.63
N VAL A 150 -10.74 -7.14 17.46
CA VAL A 150 -12.20 -7.23 17.34
C VAL A 150 -12.56 -8.56 16.71
N ASP A 151 -12.95 -9.49 17.56
CA ASP A 151 -13.52 -10.79 17.19
C ASP A 151 -14.97 -10.65 16.66
N THR A 152 -15.22 -9.58 15.92
CA THR A 152 -16.50 -9.31 15.28
C THR A 152 -16.38 -9.56 13.80
N ASP A 153 -17.30 -10.35 13.26
CA ASP A 153 -17.53 -10.54 11.81
C ASP A 153 -17.99 -9.26 11.08
N ILE A 154 -17.96 -8.12 11.77
CA ILE A 154 -18.25 -6.83 11.16
C ILE A 154 -17.04 -6.42 10.34
N LEU A 155 -17.16 -6.53 9.02
CA LEU A 155 -16.19 -6.02 8.05
C LEU A 155 -16.22 -4.48 8.07
N LEU A 156 -15.54 -3.88 9.06
CA LEU A 156 -15.47 -2.41 9.19
C LEU A 156 -14.76 -1.76 8.01
N TYR A 157 -13.86 -2.49 7.35
CA TYR A 157 -13.00 -1.99 6.27
C TYR A 157 -13.21 -2.73 4.93
N GLY A 158 -14.29 -3.50 4.79
CA GLY A 158 -14.57 -4.28 3.58
C GLY A 158 -13.47 -5.31 3.27
N ASP A 159 -13.04 -5.34 2.00
CA ASP A 159 -11.99 -6.27 1.54
C ASP A 159 -10.58 -5.74 1.79
N LEU A 160 -10.47 -4.55 2.42
CA LEU A 160 -9.17 -3.95 2.69
C LEU A 160 -8.39 -4.80 3.71
N ARG A 161 -7.12 -5.03 3.43
CA ARG A 161 -6.17 -5.73 4.28
C ARG A 161 -5.05 -4.81 4.69
N MET A 162 -4.48 -5.05 5.85
CA MET A 162 -3.28 -4.38 6.32
C MET A 162 -2.07 -5.26 6.03
N VAL A 163 -1.08 -4.66 5.41
CA VAL A 163 0.26 -5.23 5.20
C VAL A 163 1.22 -4.47 6.09
N VAL A 164 2.05 -5.19 6.84
CA VAL A 164 3.15 -4.61 7.60
C VAL A 164 4.45 -5.33 7.22
N MET A 165 5.46 -4.56 6.90
CA MET A 165 6.77 -5.07 6.52
C MET A 165 7.88 -4.25 7.17
N GLU A 166 9.10 -4.78 7.21
CA GLU A 166 10.26 -4.03 7.65
C GLU A 166 10.50 -2.82 6.74
N TYR A 167 10.94 -1.72 7.32
CA TYR A 167 11.37 -0.57 6.54
C TYR A 167 12.77 -0.81 5.98
N VAL A 168 12.91 -0.72 4.67
CA VAL A 168 14.20 -0.83 3.98
C VAL A 168 14.86 0.55 3.93
N GLN A 169 16.02 0.66 4.56
CA GLN A 169 16.81 1.88 4.50
C GLN A 169 17.55 1.95 3.15
N GLY A 170 17.10 2.83 2.27
CA GLY A 170 17.62 2.98 0.91
C GLY A 170 16.88 4.07 0.15
N LEU A 171 17.17 4.19 -1.12
CA LEU A 171 16.50 5.09 -2.06
C LEU A 171 15.69 4.26 -3.05
N THR A 172 14.55 4.77 -3.49
CA THR A 172 13.92 4.21 -4.68
C THR A 172 14.91 4.26 -5.85
N PHE A 173 14.79 3.35 -6.78
CA PHE A 173 15.69 3.36 -7.95
C PHE A 173 15.58 4.68 -8.72
N GLU A 174 14.41 5.29 -8.75
CA GLU A 174 14.23 6.61 -9.36
C GLU A 174 15.04 7.70 -8.64
N GLU A 175 15.02 7.72 -7.29
CA GLU A 175 15.81 8.66 -6.50
C GLU A 175 17.31 8.39 -6.62
N ALA A 176 17.72 7.12 -6.61
CA ALA A 176 19.11 6.73 -6.76
C ALA A 176 19.69 7.15 -8.13
N LEU A 177 18.89 7.07 -9.19
CA LEU A 177 19.28 7.59 -10.51
C LEU A 177 19.46 9.11 -10.50
N LYS A 178 18.52 9.85 -9.90
CA LYS A 178 18.60 11.31 -9.77
C LYS A 178 19.84 11.75 -8.97
N GLN A 179 20.21 10.98 -7.94
CA GLN A 179 21.38 11.23 -7.11
C GLN A 179 22.68 10.59 -7.64
N LYS A 180 22.61 9.86 -8.76
CA LYS A 180 23.75 9.12 -9.35
C LYS A 180 24.43 8.15 -8.38
N THR A 181 23.64 7.50 -7.53
CA THR A 181 24.10 6.60 -6.45
C THR A 181 23.79 5.12 -6.74
N VAL A 182 23.57 4.76 -7.99
CA VAL A 182 23.31 3.37 -8.41
C VAL A 182 24.62 2.58 -8.40
N PHE A 183 24.63 1.47 -7.66
CA PHE A 183 25.80 0.60 -7.56
C PHE A 183 25.91 -0.33 -8.77
N ALA A 184 27.13 -0.65 -9.18
CA ALA A 184 27.37 -1.54 -10.33
C ALA A 184 26.68 -2.92 -10.16
N LYS A 185 26.63 -3.44 -8.92
CA LYS A 185 25.98 -4.71 -8.58
C LYS A 185 24.45 -4.65 -8.70
N PHE A 186 23.83 -3.47 -8.67
CA PHE A 186 22.37 -3.31 -8.63
C PHE A 186 21.67 -3.98 -9.82
N LYS A 187 22.15 -3.78 -11.04
CA LYS A 187 21.54 -4.37 -12.24
C LYS A 187 21.57 -5.90 -12.19
N THR A 188 22.69 -6.45 -11.75
CA THR A 188 22.85 -7.90 -11.59
C THR A 188 21.90 -8.43 -10.51
N ASP A 189 21.83 -7.75 -9.36
CA ASP A 189 20.96 -8.16 -8.25
C ASP A 189 19.48 -8.08 -8.66
N LEU A 190 19.08 -7.04 -9.40
CA LEU A 190 17.70 -6.91 -9.87
C LEU A 190 17.33 -8.02 -10.88
N GLY A 191 18.23 -8.36 -11.80
CA GLY A 191 18.05 -9.49 -12.70
C GLY A 191 17.91 -10.81 -11.93
N GLN A 192 18.81 -11.06 -10.98
CA GLN A 192 18.74 -12.24 -10.13
C GLN A 192 17.43 -12.30 -9.30
N ALA A 193 16.98 -11.16 -8.78
CA ALA A 193 15.71 -11.10 -8.05
C ALA A 193 14.54 -11.58 -8.93
N LEU A 194 14.47 -11.09 -10.17
CA LEU A 194 13.43 -11.48 -11.09
C LEU A 194 13.52 -12.97 -11.49
N ASP A 195 14.74 -13.48 -11.77
CA ASP A 195 14.96 -14.89 -12.09
C ASP A 195 14.53 -15.81 -10.95
N GLN A 196 14.82 -15.45 -9.70
CA GLN A 196 14.38 -16.20 -8.52
C GLN A 196 12.86 -16.20 -8.36
N LEU A 197 12.22 -15.04 -8.52
CA LEU A 197 10.76 -14.93 -8.48
C LEU A 197 10.10 -15.82 -9.55
N HIS A 198 10.58 -15.73 -10.79
CA HIS A 198 10.06 -16.49 -11.92
C HIS A 198 10.32 -17.99 -11.80
N SER A 199 11.48 -18.40 -11.25
CA SER A 199 11.81 -19.80 -11.02
C SER A 199 10.90 -20.44 -9.98
N ALA A 200 10.39 -19.65 -9.01
CA ALA A 200 9.39 -20.07 -8.05
C ALA A 200 7.95 -20.06 -8.60
N GLY A 201 7.75 -19.71 -9.88
CA GLY A 201 6.45 -19.69 -10.53
C GLY A 201 5.63 -18.43 -10.31
N TYR A 202 6.24 -17.38 -9.74
CA TYR A 202 5.58 -16.09 -9.51
C TYR A 202 5.92 -15.08 -10.60
N VAL A 203 5.07 -14.06 -10.72
CA VAL A 203 5.24 -12.85 -11.52
C VAL A 203 5.10 -11.62 -10.62
N PHE A 204 5.72 -10.51 -11.00
CA PHE A 204 5.67 -9.28 -10.24
C PHE A 204 4.59 -8.30 -10.74
N GLY A 205 4.56 -8.07 -12.05
CA GLY A 205 3.54 -7.30 -12.76
C GLY A 205 3.70 -5.78 -12.72
N ASP A 206 4.45 -5.23 -11.77
CA ASP A 206 4.65 -3.79 -11.63
C ASP A 206 6.13 -3.42 -11.40
N LEU A 207 7.02 -3.96 -12.24
CA LEU A 207 8.46 -3.73 -12.11
C LEU A 207 8.85 -2.35 -12.64
N ARG A 208 8.68 -1.34 -11.78
CA ARG A 208 8.96 0.07 -12.07
C ARG A 208 9.96 0.67 -11.08
N ARG A 209 10.58 1.79 -11.47
CA ARG A 209 11.60 2.48 -10.64
C ARG A 209 11.17 2.79 -9.20
N PRO A 210 9.93 3.22 -8.92
CA PRO A 210 9.48 3.44 -7.54
C PRO A 210 9.38 2.16 -6.71
N ASN A 211 9.20 0.99 -7.36
CA ASN A 211 8.94 -0.29 -6.70
C ASN A 211 10.21 -1.12 -6.44
N VAL A 212 11.38 -0.50 -6.67
CA VAL A 212 12.69 -1.10 -6.39
C VAL A 212 13.50 -0.17 -5.49
N ILE A 213 13.97 -0.69 -4.36
CA ILE A 213 14.84 0.04 -3.44
C ILE A 213 16.30 -0.33 -3.71
N VAL A 214 17.13 0.70 -3.84
CA VAL A 214 18.59 0.59 -3.90
C VAL A 214 19.13 0.73 -2.49
N THR A 215 19.72 -0.34 -1.95
CA THR A 215 20.31 -0.32 -0.61
C THR A 215 21.81 -0.14 -0.70
N PRO A 216 22.41 0.80 0.04
CA PRO A 216 23.85 1.03 -0.03
C PRO A 216 24.68 -0.13 0.56
N HIS A 217 24.11 -0.85 1.50
CA HIS A 217 24.78 -1.91 2.25
C HIS A 217 23.84 -3.12 2.41
N GLY A 218 23.35 -3.65 1.29
CA GLY A 218 22.51 -4.85 1.31
C GLY A 218 23.30 -6.06 1.81
N ARG A 219 22.82 -6.74 2.84
CA ARG A 219 23.47 -7.96 3.36
C ARG A 219 23.49 -9.08 2.33
N ARG A 220 22.47 -9.16 1.46
CA ARG A 220 22.34 -10.17 0.40
C ARG A 220 22.26 -9.55 -0.98
N SER A 221 21.50 -8.47 -1.14
CA SER A 221 21.29 -7.76 -2.39
C SER A 221 21.32 -6.25 -2.21
N THR A 222 21.73 -5.53 -3.26
CA THR A 222 21.62 -4.07 -3.35
C THR A 222 20.30 -3.63 -3.98
N ALA A 223 19.52 -4.55 -4.55
CA ALA A 223 18.18 -4.34 -5.07
C ALA A 223 17.15 -5.09 -4.24
N GLN A 224 16.12 -4.40 -3.79
CA GLN A 224 14.99 -5.02 -3.11
C GLN A 224 13.67 -4.61 -3.76
N LEU A 225 12.85 -5.60 -4.06
CA LEU A 225 11.50 -5.41 -4.58
C LEU A 225 10.56 -5.01 -3.44
N ILE A 226 9.73 -4.02 -3.69
CA ILE A 226 8.64 -3.60 -2.81
C ILE A 226 7.37 -3.50 -3.65
N ASP A 227 6.21 -3.41 -2.98
CA ASP A 227 4.92 -3.26 -3.67
C ASP A 227 4.46 -4.50 -4.47
N PHE A 228 4.16 -5.57 -3.74
CA PHE A 228 3.69 -6.84 -4.29
C PHE A 228 2.16 -6.88 -4.53
N ASP A 229 1.50 -5.74 -4.75
CA ASP A 229 0.04 -5.66 -4.88
C ASP A 229 -0.50 -6.47 -6.07
N TRP A 230 0.29 -6.60 -7.12
CA TRP A 230 -0.06 -7.31 -8.35
C TRP A 230 0.66 -8.66 -8.48
N ALA A 231 1.63 -8.93 -7.61
CA ALA A 231 2.42 -10.14 -7.67
C ALA A 231 1.59 -11.39 -7.31
N GLY A 232 1.98 -12.52 -7.86
CA GLY A 232 1.34 -13.81 -7.58
C GLY A 232 1.75 -14.89 -8.56
N LYS A 233 1.08 -16.03 -8.56
CA LYS A 233 1.38 -17.12 -9.48
C LYS A 233 1.02 -16.76 -10.92
N GLU A 234 1.93 -17.06 -11.83
CA GLU A 234 1.68 -16.90 -13.26
C GLU A 234 0.46 -17.71 -13.69
N GLY A 235 -0.43 -17.10 -14.46
CA GLY A 235 -1.69 -17.70 -14.88
C GLY A 235 -2.87 -17.55 -13.89
N GLU A 236 -2.61 -17.19 -12.64
CA GLU A 236 -3.66 -16.97 -11.63
C GLU A 236 -3.95 -15.47 -11.43
N VAL A 237 -2.93 -14.62 -11.53
CA VAL A 237 -3.07 -13.17 -11.28
C VAL A 237 -3.28 -12.37 -12.56
N LYS A 238 -4.01 -11.26 -12.41
CA LYS A 238 -4.35 -10.36 -13.52
C LYS A 238 -4.08 -8.91 -13.12
N TYR A 239 -3.82 -8.07 -14.10
CA TYR A 239 -3.76 -6.63 -13.91
C TYR A 239 -5.09 -6.09 -13.37
N PRO A 240 -5.10 -5.00 -12.58
CA PRO A 240 -6.33 -4.36 -12.13
C PRO A 240 -7.17 -3.90 -13.32
N VAL A 241 -8.47 -3.69 -13.10
CA VAL A 241 -9.41 -3.23 -14.13
C VAL A 241 -8.92 -1.95 -14.83
N SER A 242 -8.33 -1.05 -14.05
CA SER A 242 -7.79 0.21 -14.55
C SER A 242 -6.31 0.31 -14.24
N ILE A 243 -5.49 0.41 -15.28
CA ILE A 243 -4.06 0.70 -15.19
C ILE A 243 -3.80 2.11 -15.71
N SER A 244 -2.74 2.74 -15.22
CA SER A 244 -2.42 4.11 -15.60
C SER A 244 -2.03 4.22 -17.08
N SER A 245 -2.70 5.08 -17.82
CA SER A 245 -2.36 5.40 -19.20
C SER A 245 -1.14 6.33 -19.35
N SER A 246 -0.64 6.88 -18.24
CA SER A 246 0.56 7.73 -18.23
C SER A 246 1.86 6.93 -18.09
N ILE A 247 1.76 5.61 -18.02
CA ILE A 247 2.88 4.69 -17.90
C ILE A 247 2.97 3.89 -19.20
N ASP A 248 4.18 3.76 -19.73
CA ASP A 248 4.44 2.83 -20.82
C ASP A 248 4.41 1.40 -20.29
N TRP A 249 3.54 0.58 -20.86
CA TRP A 249 3.37 -0.82 -20.49
C TRP A 249 3.84 -1.74 -21.61
N PRO A 250 4.36 -2.94 -21.30
CA PRO A 250 4.66 -3.97 -22.31
C PRO A 250 3.45 -4.31 -23.17
N ALA A 251 3.71 -4.80 -24.37
CA ALA A 251 2.66 -5.31 -25.25
C ALA A 251 1.83 -6.41 -24.55
N GLY A 252 0.51 -6.34 -24.65
CA GLY A 252 -0.41 -7.26 -23.96
C GLY A 252 -0.84 -6.84 -22.57
N VAL A 253 -0.19 -5.85 -21.96
CA VAL A 253 -0.60 -5.31 -20.65
C VAL A 253 -1.81 -4.40 -20.83
N GLN A 254 -2.93 -4.82 -20.30
CA GLN A 254 -4.18 -4.05 -20.25
C GLN A 254 -5.01 -4.51 -19.03
N GLY A 255 -6.04 -3.73 -18.69
CA GLY A 255 -6.93 -4.09 -17.58
C GLY A 255 -7.47 -5.52 -17.71
N LEU A 256 -7.42 -6.30 -16.65
CA LEU A 256 -7.83 -7.69 -16.52
C LEU A 256 -7.03 -8.70 -17.37
N ALA A 257 -6.00 -8.29 -18.10
CA ALA A 257 -5.10 -9.22 -18.78
C ALA A 257 -4.28 -10.03 -17.76
N PRO A 258 -3.90 -11.29 -18.07
CA PRO A 258 -2.99 -12.07 -17.24
C PRO A 258 -1.64 -11.36 -17.08
N ILE A 259 -1.05 -11.46 -15.89
CA ILE A 259 0.32 -11.02 -15.65
C ILE A 259 1.25 -12.16 -16.04
N LEU A 260 2.21 -11.86 -16.91
CA LEU A 260 3.15 -12.83 -17.46
C LEU A 260 4.60 -12.47 -17.13
N LYS A 261 5.47 -13.48 -17.02
CA LYS A 261 6.92 -13.29 -16.86
C LYS A 261 7.53 -12.42 -17.96
N GLU A 262 7.01 -12.55 -19.18
CA GLU A 262 7.46 -11.76 -20.31
C GLU A 262 7.29 -10.25 -20.07
N HIS A 263 6.17 -9.84 -19.43
CA HIS A 263 5.94 -8.44 -19.09
C HIS A 263 7.01 -7.92 -18.11
N ASP A 264 7.33 -8.71 -17.09
CA ASP A 264 8.38 -8.37 -16.12
C ASP A 264 9.76 -8.28 -16.79
N HIS A 265 10.10 -9.17 -17.74
CA HIS A 265 11.36 -9.12 -18.47
C HIS A 265 11.49 -7.87 -19.34
N VAL A 266 10.42 -7.46 -20.02
CA VAL A 266 10.41 -6.22 -20.81
C VAL A 266 10.62 -5.01 -19.88
N MET A 267 9.92 -4.95 -18.74
CA MET A 267 10.08 -3.88 -17.76
C MET A 267 11.51 -3.86 -17.18
N LEU A 268 12.10 -5.03 -16.88
CA LEU A 268 13.49 -5.12 -16.44
C LEU A 268 14.45 -4.54 -17.50
N GLY A 269 14.24 -4.86 -18.77
CA GLY A 269 15.01 -4.30 -19.88
C GLY A 269 14.97 -2.77 -19.87
N TRP A 270 13.80 -2.16 -19.69
CA TRP A 270 13.67 -0.70 -19.62
C TRP A 270 14.38 -0.09 -18.40
N LEU A 271 14.30 -0.75 -17.24
CA LEU A 271 14.98 -0.29 -16.03
C LEU A 271 16.51 -0.33 -16.15
N THR A 272 17.05 -1.29 -16.88
CA THR A 272 18.49 -1.54 -16.97
C THR A 272 19.17 -0.92 -18.19
N SER A 273 18.41 -0.32 -19.11
CA SER A 273 18.92 0.28 -20.38
C SER A 273 19.58 1.65 -20.20
N HIS A 274 19.66 2.19 -18.98
CA HIS A 274 20.20 3.53 -18.71
C HIS A 274 21.43 3.50 -17.81
#